data_53fd9df98c397f0415c6797809039504
#
_entry.id   53fd9df98c397f0415c6797809039504
#
_cell.length_a   1.000
_cell.length_b   1.000
_cell.length_c   1.000
_cell.angle_alpha   90.00
_cell.angle_beta   90.00
_cell.angle_gamma   90.00
#
_symmetry.space_group_name_H-M   'P 1'
#
loop_
_entity.id
_entity.type
_entity.pdbx_description
1 polymer ?
#
loop_
_entity_poly.entity_id
_entity_poly.type
_entity_poly.pdbx_seq_one_letter_code
_entity_poly.pdbx_strand_id
1 'polypeptide(L)'
;MGASASRPVAPTASATANEKPSSATITNNTHHSADRLARIQAEANHRASRWSDAEGSKNKQRQNNVAPDVTLASLDEWNADAFSQLTHRLAATTLHNASINESLRVRDAELSNQHIFSHSVPTEAAHVTNQKSSGRCWLFATTNLIRLEVIKQLDIKDKDFELSQSYLHFYDKLEKSNFWLENVIELADRPWDDRELNYLSGSFFSDGGQWDEVTNLIVKYGVVPQSIYPESFNSSNTGKINWLMTVKLREMAQELRDLKSVTEERLQVSLDQGRISRADRDAAVLDTVRAHKQEQMKDVYRMLAIAYGRPPKPHEEFEFSWYDSKGKYQSLKTTPYDFQVKYTGTFTAKGSCSLVHDPRNESNKLITVSRLGNIWNAQPVLYVNTTPELMMDKVVESIKAGHAVFFGCDVGQFSYTASGVMDTKLYDYESAFGIKVRRREVRVEGLK
;
A
#
# COMPACT_ATOMS: atom_id res chain seq x y z
N MET A 1 40.68 -15.83 -14.29
CA MET A 1 40.63 -16.50 -15.59
C MET A 1 39.19 -16.54 -16.07
N GLY A 2 38.93 -15.84 -17.18
CA GLY A 2 37.93 -16.15 -18.18
C GLY A 2 36.50 -15.70 -17.92
N ALA A 3 36.21 -14.41 -18.16
CA ALA A 3 34.85 -13.93 -18.40
C ALA A 3 34.45 -14.27 -19.84
N SER A 4 33.25 -14.82 -20.04
CA SER A 4 32.59 -14.91 -21.34
C SER A 4 31.23 -14.23 -21.28
N ALA A 5 31.11 -13.13 -21.99
CA ALA A 5 29.88 -12.37 -22.21
C ALA A 5 29.14 -12.97 -23.40
N SER A 6 27.91 -13.37 -23.23
CA SER A 6 26.96 -13.74 -24.30
C SER A 6 26.01 -12.60 -24.62
N ARG A 7 26.03 -12.16 -25.87
CA ARG A 7 25.07 -11.18 -26.47
C ARG A 7 23.73 -11.85 -26.73
N PRO A 8 22.60 -11.12 -26.64
CA PRO A 8 21.29 -11.62 -27.05
C PRO A 8 21.11 -11.59 -28.57
N VAL A 9 20.54 -12.70 -29.09
CA VAL A 9 20.15 -12.87 -30.51
C VAL A 9 18.70 -12.37 -30.65
N ALA A 10 18.46 -11.57 -31.69
CA ALA A 10 17.13 -11.12 -32.11
C ALA A 10 16.39 -12.24 -32.85
N PRO A 11 15.07 -12.36 -32.71
CA PRO A 11 14.31 -13.33 -33.52
C PRO A 11 13.92 -12.72 -34.88
N THR A 12 14.18 -13.49 -35.91
CA THR A 12 13.76 -13.27 -37.31
C THR A 12 12.26 -13.51 -37.47
N ALA A 13 11.61 -12.62 -38.23
CA ALA A 13 10.24 -12.76 -38.69
C ALA A 13 10.16 -13.80 -39.84
N SER A 14 9.17 -14.68 -39.77
CA SER A 14 8.70 -15.43 -40.93
C SER A 14 7.19 -15.20 -41.10
N ALA A 15 6.83 -14.75 -42.28
CA ALA A 15 5.45 -14.54 -42.73
C ALA A 15 4.88 -15.85 -43.32
N THR A 16 3.63 -16.18 -42.96
CA THR A 16 2.73 -16.95 -43.87
C THR A 16 1.25 -16.69 -43.57
N ALA A 17 0.61 -16.15 -44.57
CA ALA A 17 -0.66 -16.51 -45.18
C ALA A 17 -1.99 -16.47 -44.41
N ASN A 18 -2.79 -15.48 -44.84
CA ASN A 18 -4.25 -15.47 -45.12
C ASN A 18 -5.11 -16.62 -44.62
N GLU A 19 -6.04 -16.29 -43.71
CA GLU A 19 -7.42 -16.78 -43.78
C GLU A 19 -8.39 -15.66 -43.38
N LYS A 20 -9.43 -15.43 -44.18
CA LYS A 20 -10.51 -14.49 -43.94
C LYS A 20 -11.52 -15.10 -42.98
N PRO A 21 -11.96 -14.41 -41.91
CA PRO A 21 -13.22 -14.77 -41.24
C PRO A 21 -14.39 -14.00 -41.86
N SER A 22 -15.49 -14.72 -41.94
CA SER A 22 -16.80 -14.38 -42.45
C SER A 22 -17.44 -13.18 -41.75
N SER A 23 -18.19 -12.42 -42.51
CA SER A 23 -18.98 -11.26 -42.11
C SER A 23 -20.02 -11.60 -41.02
N ALA A 24 -19.81 -11.14 -39.81
CA ALA A 24 -20.87 -10.97 -38.81
C ALA A 24 -21.24 -9.48 -38.78
N THR A 25 -22.51 -9.20 -39.02
CA THR A 25 -23.14 -7.88 -39.10
C THR A 25 -23.04 -7.19 -37.74
N ILE A 26 -22.14 -6.19 -37.61
CA ILE A 26 -22.10 -5.29 -36.47
C ILE A 26 -23.11 -4.18 -36.73
N THR A 27 -24.22 -4.22 -36.02
CA THR A 27 -25.21 -3.14 -35.99
C THR A 27 -24.66 -1.93 -35.23
N ASN A 28 -24.72 -0.81 -35.89
CA ASN A 28 -24.23 0.51 -35.55
C ASN A 28 -24.54 0.99 -34.11
N ASN A 29 -23.47 1.22 -33.33
CA ASN A 29 -23.51 2.02 -32.14
C ASN A 29 -22.70 3.33 -32.30
N THR A 30 -22.74 3.93 -33.50
CA THR A 30 -21.93 5.12 -33.84
C THR A 30 -22.60 6.45 -33.49
N HIS A 31 -23.90 6.48 -33.17
CA HIS A 31 -24.58 7.74 -32.80
C HIS A 31 -24.24 8.26 -31.38
N HIS A 32 -24.04 7.39 -30.41
CA HIS A 32 -23.68 7.81 -29.05
C HIS A 32 -22.27 8.35 -28.90
N SER A 33 -21.33 7.96 -29.74
CA SER A 33 -19.94 8.45 -29.67
C SER A 33 -19.79 9.84 -30.28
N ALA A 34 -20.53 10.15 -31.36
CA ALA A 34 -20.51 11.46 -32.01
C ALA A 34 -21.11 12.56 -31.14
N ASP A 35 -22.25 12.28 -30.50
CA ASP A 35 -22.90 13.22 -29.54
C ASP A 35 -22.02 13.49 -28.30
N ARG A 36 -21.31 12.47 -27.80
CA ARG A 36 -20.39 12.63 -26.69
C ARG A 36 -19.20 13.50 -27.06
N LEU A 37 -18.60 13.28 -28.22
CA LEU A 37 -17.50 14.10 -28.74
C LEU A 37 -17.95 15.54 -29.01
N ALA A 38 -19.15 15.76 -29.53
CA ALA A 38 -19.70 17.08 -29.74
C ALA A 38 -19.91 17.85 -28.41
N ARG A 39 -20.37 17.18 -27.36
CA ARG A 39 -20.49 17.77 -26.02
C ARG A 39 -19.14 18.14 -25.43
N ILE A 40 -18.14 17.25 -25.52
CA ILE A 40 -16.78 17.51 -25.04
C ILE A 40 -16.17 18.72 -25.80
N GLN A 41 -16.38 18.79 -27.12
CA GLN A 41 -15.91 19.90 -27.94
C GLN A 41 -16.60 21.23 -27.56
N ALA A 42 -17.91 21.19 -27.31
CA ALA A 42 -18.68 22.36 -26.87
C ALA A 42 -18.23 22.85 -25.49
N GLU A 43 -17.98 21.94 -24.54
CA GLU A 43 -17.43 22.29 -23.23
C GLU A 43 -16.02 22.86 -23.30
N ALA A 44 -15.16 22.28 -24.13
CA ALA A 44 -13.82 22.79 -24.37
C ALA A 44 -13.84 24.20 -24.97
N ASN A 45 -14.70 24.43 -25.95
CA ASN A 45 -14.87 25.78 -26.56
C ASN A 45 -15.46 26.79 -25.56
N HIS A 46 -16.40 26.37 -24.70
CA HIS A 46 -16.97 27.22 -23.66
C HIS A 46 -15.94 27.55 -22.56
N ARG A 47 -15.04 26.62 -22.22
CA ARG A 47 -13.92 26.90 -21.32
C ARG A 47 -12.92 27.85 -21.97
N ALA A 48 -12.57 27.66 -23.24
CA ALA A 48 -11.66 28.53 -23.97
C ALA A 48 -12.19 29.97 -24.07
N SER A 49 -13.49 30.17 -24.34
CA SER A 49 -14.08 31.51 -24.36
C SER A 49 -14.07 32.21 -23.00
N ARG A 50 -14.31 31.46 -21.91
CA ARG A 50 -14.18 32.00 -20.53
C ARG A 50 -12.75 32.41 -20.19
N TRP A 51 -11.74 31.75 -20.74
CA TRP A 51 -10.34 32.14 -20.56
C TRP A 51 -10.01 33.42 -21.32
N SER A 52 -10.47 33.56 -22.58
CA SER A 52 -10.27 34.79 -23.36
C SER A 52 -10.96 36.02 -22.75
N ASP A 53 -12.15 35.85 -22.18
CA ASP A 53 -12.88 36.94 -21.51
C ASP A 53 -12.24 37.33 -20.16
N ALA A 54 -11.62 36.38 -19.45
CA ALA A 54 -10.89 36.62 -18.20
C ALA A 54 -9.56 37.32 -18.45
N GLU A 55 -8.88 37.07 -19.57
CA GLU A 55 -7.65 37.76 -19.96
C GLU A 55 -7.90 39.22 -20.38
N GLY A 56 -8.99 39.47 -21.11
CA GLY A 56 -9.35 40.85 -21.53
C GLY A 56 -9.67 41.77 -20.38
N SER A 57 -10.16 41.27 -19.26
CA SER A 57 -10.50 42.04 -18.05
C SER A 57 -9.32 42.30 -17.11
N LYS A 58 -8.30 41.43 -17.11
CA LYS A 58 -7.14 41.52 -16.21
C LYS A 58 -6.01 42.42 -16.73
N ASN A 59 -6.02 42.75 -18.02
CA ASN A 59 -4.92 43.46 -18.66
C ASN A 59 -4.92 44.99 -18.44
N LYS A 60 -5.91 45.54 -17.72
CA LYS A 60 -5.98 47.02 -17.47
C LYS A 60 -5.42 47.50 -16.14
N GLN A 61 -4.88 46.63 -15.27
CA GLN A 61 -4.44 47.00 -13.91
C GLN A 61 -3.12 46.42 -13.39
N ARG A 62 -2.21 46.00 -14.28
CA ARG A 62 -0.90 45.44 -13.85
C ARG A 62 0.28 46.14 -14.58
N GLN A 63 0.62 47.35 -14.18
CA GLN A 63 1.93 47.96 -14.45
C GLN A 63 2.89 47.56 -13.33
N ASN A 64 3.36 46.35 -13.30
CA ASN A 64 4.56 45.76 -12.66
C ASN A 64 4.48 44.24 -12.79
N ASN A 65 4.43 43.72 -14.00
CA ASN A 65 4.26 42.31 -14.24
C ASN A 65 5.61 41.67 -14.58
N VAL A 66 6.16 40.93 -13.60
CA VAL A 66 7.01 39.79 -13.90
C VAL A 66 6.21 38.86 -14.83
N ALA A 67 6.75 38.55 -16.01
CA ALA A 67 6.08 37.68 -16.96
C ALA A 67 5.81 36.32 -16.30
N PRO A 68 4.61 35.75 -16.49
CA PRO A 68 4.31 34.44 -15.93
C PRO A 68 5.09 33.31 -16.63
N ASP A 69 5.69 33.61 -17.79
CA ASP A 69 6.39 32.67 -18.63
C ASP A 69 7.88 32.65 -18.32
N VAL A 70 8.54 31.55 -18.61
CA VAL A 70 10.00 31.46 -18.66
C VAL A 70 10.47 32.16 -19.94
N THR A 71 11.05 33.35 -19.81
CA THR A 71 11.56 34.11 -20.96
C THR A 71 13.02 33.77 -21.29
N LEU A 72 13.44 33.99 -22.53
CA LEU A 72 14.85 33.78 -22.92
C LEU A 72 15.78 34.69 -22.11
N ALA A 73 15.37 35.92 -21.81
CA ALA A 73 16.14 36.84 -20.97
C ALA A 73 16.32 36.30 -19.55
N SER A 74 15.26 35.69 -18.97
CA SER A 74 15.35 35.00 -17.66
C SER A 74 16.33 33.82 -17.70
N LEU A 75 16.38 33.08 -18.80
CA LEU A 75 17.32 31.96 -18.95
C LEU A 75 18.77 32.45 -18.99
N ASP A 76 19.05 33.53 -19.66
CA ASP A 76 20.41 34.12 -19.72
C ASP A 76 20.87 34.60 -18.33
N GLU A 77 19.98 35.28 -17.58
CA GLU A 77 20.22 35.70 -16.21
C GLU A 77 20.45 34.51 -15.27
N TRP A 78 19.57 33.53 -15.30
CA TRP A 78 19.68 32.36 -14.45
C TRP A 78 20.89 31.50 -14.76
N ASN A 79 21.27 31.39 -16.03
CA ASN A 79 22.47 30.66 -16.43
C ASN A 79 23.74 31.35 -15.93
N ALA A 80 23.80 32.68 -15.97
CA ALA A 80 24.91 33.46 -15.41
C ALA A 80 25.00 33.30 -13.88
N ASP A 81 23.86 33.36 -13.17
CA ASP A 81 23.78 33.19 -11.72
C ASP A 81 24.15 31.78 -11.28
N ALA A 82 23.56 30.74 -11.92
CA ALA A 82 23.73 29.33 -11.55
C ALA A 82 25.19 28.89 -11.40
N PHE A 83 26.11 29.49 -12.23
CA PHE A 83 27.52 29.15 -12.23
C PHE A 83 28.42 30.28 -11.73
N SER A 84 27.85 31.28 -11.10
CA SER A 84 28.61 32.42 -10.51
C SER A 84 29.50 31.96 -9.36
N GLN A 85 29.03 31.03 -8.55
CA GLN A 85 29.74 30.49 -7.40
C GLN A 85 30.65 29.30 -7.77
N LEU A 86 31.83 29.26 -7.17
CA LEU A 86 32.78 28.14 -7.37
C LEU A 86 32.22 26.80 -6.90
N THR A 87 31.47 26.81 -5.81
CA THR A 87 30.80 25.61 -5.26
C THR A 87 29.81 24.99 -6.23
N HIS A 88 28.99 25.79 -6.91
CA HIS A 88 28.04 25.32 -7.91
C HIS A 88 28.75 24.73 -9.14
N ARG A 89 29.87 25.31 -9.57
CA ARG A 89 30.69 24.78 -10.68
C ARG A 89 31.32 23.45 -10.31
N LEU A 90 31.82 23.32 -9.07
CA LEU A 90 32.37 22.06 -8.57
C LEU A 90 31.29 21.00 -8.45
N ALA A 91 30.14 21.37 -7.87
CA ALA A 91 28.99 20.47 -7.76
C ALA A 91 28.51 19.96 -9.14
N ALA A 92 28.40 20.85 -10.12
CA ALA A 92 28.05 20.50 -11.50
C ALA A 92 29.05 19.50 -12.10
N THR A 93 30.36 19.76 -11.97
CA THR A 93 31.39 18.83 -12.46
C THR A 93 31.30 17.46 -11.81
N THR A 94 31.04 17.40 -10.50
CA THR A 94 30.93 16.15 -9.76
C THR A 94 29.65 15.40 -10.14
N LEU A 95 28.51 16.10 -10.16
CA LEU A 95 27.19 15.50 -10.39
C LEU A 95 26.94 15.11 -11.84
N HIS A 96 27.71 15.60 -12.80
CA HIS A 96 27.69 15.07 -14.17
C HIS A 96 28.18 13.59 -14.25
N ASN A 97 29.07 13.19 -13.36
CA ASN A 97 29.73 11.91 -13.41
C ASN A 97 29.34 10.93 -12.30
N ALA A 98 28.59 11.39 -11.29
CA ALA A 98 28.21 10.58 -10.13
C ALA A 98 26.80 10.90 -9.66
N SER A 99 26.16 9.93 -8.99
CA SER A 99 24.82 10.13 -8.45
C SER A 99 24.83 11.15 -7.31
N ILE A 100 23.70 11.84 -7.14
CA ILE A 100 23.51 12.81 -6.05
C ILE A 100 23.77 12.16 -4.69
N ASN A 101 23.20 10.97 -4.45
CA ASN A 101 23.31 10.28 -3.18
C ASN A 101 24.75 9.86 -2.84
N GLU A 102 25.55 9.48 -3.85
CA GLU A 102 26.97 9.12 -3.61
C GLU A 102 27.84 10.35 -3.38
N SER A 103 27.57 11.42 -4.12
CA SER A 103 28.43 12.62 -4.14
C SER A 103 28.20 13.55 -2.96
N LEU A 104 26.96 13.62 -2.44
CA LEU A 104 26.60 14.59 -1.39
C LEU A 104 26.51 13.96 0.00
N ARG A 105 26.98 12.73 0.15
CA ARG A 105 26.96 12.02 1.43
C ARG A 105 27.97 12.62 2.40
N VAL A 106 27.49 12.94 3.60
CA VAL A 106 28.29 13.54 4.68
C VAL A 106 28.97 12.44 5.48
N ARG A 107 30.29 12.35 5.39
CA ARG A 107 31.09 11.33 6.07
C ARG A 107 30.91 11.35 7.60
N ASP A 108 30.85 12.52 8.21
CA ASP A 108 30.69 12.64 9.66
C ASP A 108 29.34 12.10 10.15
N ALA A 109 28.28 12.23 9.35
CA ALA A 109 27.00 11.62 9.64
C ALA A 109 27.09 10.08 9.61
N GLU A 110 27.83 9.50 8.66
CA GLU A 110 28.06 8.04 8.64
C GLU A 110 28.90 7.57 9.82
N LEU A 111 29.99 8.28 10.14
CA LEU A 111 30.89 7.90 11.23
C LEU A 111 30.22 8.03 12.63
N SER A 112 29.26 8.93 12.78
CA SER A 112 28.50 9.07 14.01
C SER A 112 27.49 7.94 14.23
N ASN A 113 27.09 7.24 13.17
CA ASN A 113 26.11 6.13 13.21
C ASN A 113 26.83 4.77 13.24
N GLN A 114 27.48 4.44 14.34
CA GLN A 114 28.31 3.23 14.49
C GLN A 114 27.52 1.95 14.76
N HIS A 115 26.20 1.98 14.82
CA HIS A 115 25.32 0.84 15.15
C HIS A 115 25.71 0.13 16.47
N ILE A 116 26.25 0.90 17.43
CA ILE A 116 26.56 0.44 18.79
C ILE A 116 25.47 0.96 19.72
N PHE A 117 24.75 0.05 20.35
CA PHE A 117 23.59 0.37 21.17
C PHE A 117 23.82 -0.04 22.62
N SER A 118 23.38 0.79 23.58
CA SER A 118 23.48 0.53 25.02
C SER A 118 22.48 -0.50 25.52
N HIS A 119 21.41 -0.73 24.78
CA HIS A 119 20.36 -1.68 25.11
C HIS A 119 20.00 -2.49 23.87
N SER A 120 19.83 -3.79 24.05
CA SER A 120 19.32 -4.70 23.03
C SER A 120 18.11 -5.46 23.56
N VAL A 121 17.14 -5.71 22.70
CA VAL A 121 16.05 -6.63 23.01
C VAL A 121 16.63 -8.05 22.96
N PRO A 122 16.35 -8.93 23.94
CA PRO A 122 16.87 -10.30 23.97
C PRO A 122 16.18 -11.18 22.92
N THR A 123 16.35 -10.79 21.68
CA THR A 123 15.82 -11.45 20.50
C THR A 123 16.94 -12.09 19.73
N GLU A 124 17.88 -12.67 20.40
CA GLU A 124 19.05 -13.28 19.76
C GLU A 124 18.64 -14.29 18.72
N ALA A 125 18.18 -13.74 17.70
CA ALA A 125 17.80 -14.60 16.91
C ALA A 125 17.94 -14.55 15.59
N ALA A 126 17.75 -15.48 14.96
CA ALA A 126 17.10 -15.64 13.72
C ALA A 126 17.59 -14.67 12.66
N HIS A 127 17.89 -15.16 11.52
CA HIS A 127 18.21 -14.40 10.32
C HIS A 127 17.16 -13.30 10.05
N VAL A 128 17.58 -12.26 9.39
CA VAL A 128 16.69 -11.19 8.94
C VAL A 128 15.78 -11.75 7.85
N THR A 129 14.48 -11.70 8.09
CA THR A 129 13.47 -12.11 7.12
C THR A 129 13.39 -11.15 5.95
N ASN A 130 13.04 -11.65 4.76
CA ASN A 130 13.06 -10.86 3.54
C ASN A 130 11.74 -10.95 2.78
N GLN A 131 11.02 -9.81 2.66
CA GLN A 131 9.75 -9.73 1.95
C GLN A 131 9.86 -9.84 0.42
N LYS A 132 11.08 -9.85 -0.13
CA LYS A 132 11.37 -9.88 -1.57
C LYS A 132 10.68 -8.71 -2.32
N SER A 133 10.13 -8.97 -3.50
CA SER A 133 9.44 -7.97 -4.33
C SER A 133 7.94 -7.86 -3.97
N SER A 134 7.66 -7.57 -2.70
CA SER A 134 6.28 -7.38 -2.19
C SER A 134 6.23 -6.26 -1.15
N GLY A 135 5.05 -5.69 -0.90
CA GLY A 135 4.84 -4.65 0.11
C GLY A 135 4.39 -5.18 1.48
N ARG A 136 4.79 -6.42 1.87
CA ARG A 136 4.32 -7.13 3.06
C ARG A 136 5.14 -6.82 4.33
N CYS A 137 5.90 -5.72 4.38
CA CYS A 137 6.76 -5.37 5.53
C CYS A 137 6.03 -5.45 6.88
N TRP A 138 4.79 -5.01 6.93
CA TRP A 138 3.94 -5.04 8.12
C TRP A 138 3.64 -6.46 8.62
N LEU A 139 3.42 -7.43 7.72
CA LEU A 139 3.26 -8.85 8.07
C LEU A 139 4.58 -9.45 8.56
N PHE A 140 5.69 -9.14 7.89
CA PHE A 140 7.02 -9.60 8.30
C PHE A 140 7.42 -9.03 9.67
N ALA A 141 7.20 -7.73 9.90
CA ALA A 141 7.47 -7.11 11.19
C ALA A 141 6.66 -7.76 12.31
N THR A 142 5.35 -7.97 12.10
CA THR A 142 4.48 -8.58 13.12
C THR A 142 4.84 -10.03 13.38
N THR A 143 5.03 -10.85 12.34
CA THR A 143 5.39 -12.26 12.51
C THR A 143 6.77 -12.41 13.16
N ASN A 144 7.70 -11.48 12.92
CA ASN A 144 8.99 -11.44 13.63
C ASN A 144 8.86 -11.16 15.12
N LEU A 145 7.92 -10.31 15.54
CA LEU A 145 7.64 -10.11 16.96
C LEU A 145 7.07 -11.38 17.61
N ILE A 146 6.09 -11.99 16.95
CA ILE A 146 5.36 -13.14 17.49
C ILE A 146 6.23 -14.40 17.54
N ARG A 147 7.08 -14.64 16.51
CA ARG A 147 7.90 -15.86 16.43
C ARG A 147 8.83 -16.02 17.64
N LEU A 148 9.27 -14.93 18.24
CA LEU A 148 10.16 -14.97 19.40
C LEU A 148 9.49 -15.65 20.59
N GLU A 149 8.23 -15.33 20.82
CA GLU A 149 7.46 -15.97 21.87
C GLU A 149 7.17 -17.45 21.55
N VAL A 150 6.88 -17.77 20.27
CA VAL A 150 6.70 -19.16 19.83
C VAL A 150 7.97 -19.98 20.02
N ILE A 151 9.14 -19.46 19.63
CA ILE A 151 10.44 -20.11 19.84
C ILE A 151 10.66 -20.40 21.32
N LYS A 152 10.40 -19.43 22.18
CA LYS A 152 10.55 -19.56 23.62
C LYS A 152 9.59 -20.61 24.22
N GLN A 153 8.32 -20.57 23.86
CA GLN A 153 7.30 -21.46 24.44
C GLN A 153 7.44 -22.90 23.97
N LEU A 154 7.86 -23.10 22.74
CA LEU A 154 8.08 -24.44 22.17
C LEU A 154 9.52 -24.92 22.31
N ASP A 155 10.40 -24.12 22.90
CA ASP A 155 11.84 -24.42 23.07
C ASP A 155 12.48 -24.82 21.72
N ILE A 156 12.16 -24.09 20.64
CA ILE A 156 12.62 -24.42 19.28
C ILE A 156 14.12 -24.13 19.17
N LYS A 157 14.90 -25.16 18.79
CA LYS A 157 16.34 -25.05 18.58
C LYS A 157 16.71 -24.24 17.32
N ASP A 158 15.90 -24.37 16.29
CA ASP A 158 16.12 -23.74 15.00
C ASP A 158 15.93 -22.22 15.11
N LYS A 159 17.02 -21.48 14.98
CA LYS A 159 17.01 -20.01 15.00
C LYS A 159 16.41 -19.40 13.73
N ASP A 160 16.31 -20.19 12.66
CA ASP A 160 15.74 -19.77 11.39
C ASP A 160 14.23 -20.06 11.29
N PHE A 161 13.62 -20.51 12.41
CA PHE A 161 12.18 -20.69 12.47
C PHE A 161 11.43 -19.40 12.11
N GLU A 162 10.46 -19.51 11.21
CA GLU A 162 9.57 -18.43 10.82
C GLU A 162 8.10 -18.83 10.91
N LEU A 163 7.24 -17.83 11.15
CA LEU A 163 5.81 -17.93 10.90
C LEU A 163 5.53 -17.55 9.44
N SER A 164 4.49 -18.13 8.86
CA SER A 164 4.13 -17.90 7.46
C SER A 164 3.51 -16.52 7.27
N GLN A 165 4.23 -15.62 6.64
CA GLN A 165 3.70 -14.34 6.16
C GLN A 165 2.77 -14.55 4.96
N SER A 166 3.05 -15.55 4.14
CA SER A 166 2.23 -15.92 2.98
C SER A 166 0.82 -16.35 3.37
N TYR A 167 0.67 -17.03 4.53
CA TYR A 167 -0.62 -17.40 5.09
C TYR A 167 -1.49 -16.17 5.40
N LEU A 168 -0.97 -15.22 6.15
CA LEU A 168 -1.66 -13.99 6.48
C LEU A 168 -1.92 -13.13 5.23
N HIS A 169 -0.97 -13.11 4.30
CA HIS A 169 -1.12 -12.38 3.04
C HIS A 169 -2.25 -12.93 2.16
N PHE A 170 -2.41 -14.24 2.09
CA PHE A 170 -3.54 -14.84 1.36
C PHE A 170 -4.87 -14.32 1.89
N TYR A 171 -5.06 -14.36 3.20
CA TYR A 171 -6.30 -13.92 3.82
C TYR A 171 -6.47 -12.40 3.77
N ASP A 172 -5.39 -11.63 3.87
CA ASP A 172 -5.43 -10.17 3.66
C ASP A 172 -5.95 -9.82 2.26
N LYS A 173 -5.45 -10.47 1.23
CA LYS A 173 -5.91 -10.26 -0.14
C LYS A 173 -7.38 -10.64 -0.34
N LEU A 174 -7.80 -11.73 0.25
CA LEU A 174 -9.19 -12.18 0.21
C LEU A 174 -10.12 -11.16 0.91
N GLU A 175 -9.73 -10.73 2.11
CA GLU A 175 -10.51 -9.79 2.91
C GLU A 175 -10.54 -8.38 2.32
N LYS A 176 -9.42 -7.88 1.82
CA LYS A 176 -9.37 -6.58 1.11
C LYS A 176 -10.24 -6.57 -0.13
N SER A 177 -10.34 -7.70 -0.84
CA SER A 177 -11.27 -7.83 -1.97
C SER A 177 -12.72 -7.67 -1.51
N ASN A 178 -13.11 -8.37 -0.44
CA ASN A 178 -14.44 -8.25 0.14
C ASN A 178 -14.70 -6.84 0.68
N PHE A 179 -13.73 -6.26 1.38
CA PHE A 179 -13.80 -4.92 1.94
C PHE A 179 -14.01 -3.85 0.86
N TRP A 180 -13.27 -3.96 -0.25
CA TRP A 180 -13.44 -3.09 -1.40
C TRP A 180 -14.83 -3.20 -2.00
N LEU A 181 -15.32 -4.42 -2.27
CA LEU A 181 -16.63 -4.64 -2.88
C LEU A 181 -17.78 -4.15 -1.97
N GLU A 182 -17.70 -4.35 -0.65
CA GLU A 182 -18.68 -3.79 0.28
C GLU A 182 -18.66 -2.25 0.31
N ASN A 183 -17.48 -1.62 0.28
CA ASN A 183 -17.37 -0.16 0.15
C ASN A 183 -18.00 0.34 -1.15
N VAL A 184 -17.81 -0.36 -2.26
CA VAL A 184 -18.44 -0.01 -3.55
C VAL A 184 -19.96 -0.14 -3.48
N ILE A 185 -20.48 -1.17 -2.83
CA ILE A 185 -21.93 -1.34 -2.64
C ILE A 185 -22.52 -0.20 -1.81
N GLU A 186 -21.87 0.19 -0.71
CA GLU A 186 -22.31 1.31 0.12
C GLU A 186 -22.23 2.67 -0.60
N LEU A 187 -21.21 2.85 -1.43
CA LEU A 187 -20.97 4.10 -2.16
C LEU A 187 -21.55 4.08 -3.59
N ALA A 188 -22.38 3.09 -3.92
CA ALA A 188 -22.82 2.88 -5.30
C ALA A 188 -23.64 4.06 -5.87
N ASP A 189 -24.30 4.85 -5.02
CA ASP A 189 -25.07 6.01 -5.44
C ASP A 189 -24.20 7.24 -5.76
N ARG A 190 -22.90 7.19 -5.42
CA ARG A 190 -21.96 8.26 -5.72
C ARG A 190 -21.29 8.03 -7.08
N PRO A 191 -20.96 9.06 -7.84
CA PRO A 191 -20.23 8.91 -9.12
C PRO A 191 -18.79 8.46 -8.86
N TRP A 192 -18.13 7.84 -9.87
CA TRP A 192 -16.76 7.35 -9.76
C TRP A 192 -15.72 8.45 -9.50
N ASP A 193 -16.01 9.69 -9.85
CA ASP A 193 -15.16 10.86 -9.58
C ASP A 193 -15.44 11.51 -8.22
N ASP A 194 -16.33 10.91 -7.40
CA ASP A 194 -16.42 11.27 -5.98
C ASP A 194 -15.04 11.12 -5.32
N ARG A 195 -14.66 12.11 -4.50
CA ARG A 195 -13.32 12.18 -3.90
C ARG A 195 -12.97 10.95 -3.08
N GLU A 196 -13.89 10.44 -2.27
CA GLU A 196 -13.66 9.28 -1.40
C GLU A 196 -13.55 8.00 -2.22
N LEU A 197 -14.49 7.80 -3.16
CA LEU A 197 -14.51 6.62 -4.03
C LEU A 197 -13.27 6.58 -4.96
N ASN A 198 -12.87 7.72 -5.51
CA ASN A 198 -11.67 7.84 -6.33
C ASN A 198 -10.40 7.50 -5.52
N TYR A 199 -10.28 8.05 -4.29
CA TYR A 199 -9.16 7.73 -3.39
C TYR A 199 -9.10 6.23 -3.08
N LEU A 200 -10.22 5.62 -2.69
CA LEU A 200 -10.30 4.19 -2.43
C LEU A 200 -9.92 3.36 -3.65
N SER A 201 -10.36 3.77 -4.84
CA SER A 201 -10.08 3.07 -6.11
C SER A 201 -8.59 3.06 -6.50
N GLY A 202 -7.77 3.92 -5.88
CA GLY A 202 -6.35 4.04 -6.20
C GLY A 202 -5.49 2.90 -5.65
N SER A 203 -5.82 2.36 -4.46
CA SER A 203 -4.93 1.45 -3.74
C SER A 203 -5.63 0.35 -2.93
N PHE A 204 -6.89 0.05 -3.21
CA PHE A 204 -7.72 -0.90 -2.44
C PHE A 204 -7.14 -2.32 -2.33
N PHE A 205 -6.30 -2.73 -3.27
CA PHE A 205 -5.67 -4.05 -3.31
C PHE A 205 -4.15 -3.99 -3.11
N SER A 206 -3.65 -2.97 -2.41
CA SER A 206 -2.23 -2.84 -2.08
C SER A 206 -1.75 -3.94 -1.14
N ASP A 207 -0.44 -4.19 -1.10
CA ASP A 207 0.17 -5.15 -0.17
C ASP A 207 0.33 -4.58 1.24
N GLY A 208 0.36 -3.26 1.37
CA GLY A 208 0.57 -2.55 2.64
C GLY A 208 -0.59 -2.75 3.61
N GLY A 209 -0.32 -2.52 4.89
CA GLY A 209 -1.33 -2.59 5.94
C GLY A 209 -0.84 -1.98 7.24
N GLN A 210 -1.76 -1.88 8.20
CA GLN A 210 -1.57 -1.25 9.49
C GLN A 210 -1.55 -2.30 10.60
N TRP A 211 -1.16 -1.88 11.81
CA TRP A 211 -1.16 -2.75 12.99
C TRP A 211 -2.52 -3.39 13.27
N ASP A 212 -3.60 -2.61 13.27
CA ASP A 212 -4.94 -3.15 13.54
C ASP A 212 -5.41 -4.13 12.44
N GLU A 213 -4.98 -3.92 11.20
CA GLU A 213 -5.29 -4.84 10.09
C GLU A 213 -4.63 -6.21 10.27
N VAL A 214 -3.36 -6.27 10.70
CA VAL A 214 -2.71 -7.56 10.95
C VAL A 214 -3.25 -8.23 12.21
N THR A 215 -3.61 -7.47 13.23
CA THR A 215 -4.24 -8.04 14.42
C THR A 215 -5.61 -8.64 14.12
N ASN A 216 -6.41 -7.98 13.28
CA ASN A 216 -7.68 -8.52 12.78
C ASN A 216 -7.49 -9.86 12.05
N LEU A 217 -6.46 -9.95 11.18
CA LEU A 217 -6.14 -11.20 10.47
C LEU A 217 -5.75 -12.32 11.45
N ILE A 218 -4.87 -12.05 12.38
CA ILE A 218 -4.39 -13.03 13.36
C ILE A 218 -5.53 -13.52 14.25
N VAL A 219 -6.39 -12.62 14.72
CA VAL A 219 -7.55 -12.97 15.56
C VAL A 219 -8.56 -13.84 14.79
N LYS A 220 -8.76 -13.56 13.49
CA LYS A 220 -9.74 -14.29 12.68
C LYS A 220 -9.21 -15.61 12.13
N TYR A 221 -7.96 -15.64 11.72
CA TYR A 221 -7.39 -16.75 10.95
C TYR A 221 -6.32 -17.54 11.71
N GLY A 222 -5.76 -16.98 12.77
CA GLY A 222 -4.61 -17.57 13.45
C GLY A 222 -3.30 -17.36 12.70
N VAL A 223 -2.30 -18.15 13.06
CA VAL A 223 -0.98 -18.19 12.41
C VAL A 223 -0.48 -19.62 12.26
N VAL A 224 0.43 -19.85 11.32
CA VAL A 224 1.05 -21.17 11.12
C VAL A 224 2.56 -21.02 10.92
N PRO A 225 3.38 -22.04 11.23
CA PRO A 225 4.77 -22.10 10.82
C PRO A 225 4.92 -21.99 9.30
N GLN A 226 6.01 -21.40 8.83
CA GLN A 226 6.28 -21.23 7.40
C GLN A 226 6.36 -22.58 6.66
N SER A 227 6.82 -23.64 7.31
CA SER A 227 6.85 -25.00 6.75
C SER A 227 5.47 -25.57 6.43
N ILE A 228 4.41 -25.06 7.07
CA ILE A 228 3.01 -25.50 6.83
C ILE A 228 2.41 -24.78 5.62
N TYR A 229 2.76 -23.52 5.44
CA TYR A 229 2.34 -22.75 4.26
C TYR A 229 3.50 -21.87 3.78
N PRO A 230 4.37 -22.43 2.93
CA PRO A 230 5.57 -21.75 2.46
C PRO A 230 5.26 -20.64 1.43
N GLU A 231 6.28 -19.84 1.14
CA GLU A 231 6.20 -18.84 0.09
C GLU A 231 6.01 -19.49 -1.30
N SER A 232 5.14 -18.88 -2.10
CA SER A 232 5.07 -19.15 -3.54
C SER A 232 5.86 -18.08 -4.31
N PHE A 233 6.10 -18.30 -5.61
CA PHE A 233 6.71 -17.27 -6.45
C PHE A 233 5.87 -15.98 -6.43
N ASN A 234 4.56 -16.08 -6.52
CA ASN A 234 3.68 -14.92 -6.59
C ASN A 234 3.48 -14.24 -5.24
N SER A 235 3.62 -14.93 -4.11
CA SER A 235 3.62 -14.28 -2.79
C SER A 235 4.90 -13.47 -2.57
N SER A 236 6.02 -13.93 -3.13
CA SER A 236 7.31 -13.23 -3.08
C SER A 236 7.48 -12.16 -4.16
N ASN A 237 6.63 -12.16 -5.20
CA ASN A 237 6.64 -11.20 -6.30
C ASN A 237 5.20 -10.84 -6.71
N THR A 238 4.61 -9.91 -5.97
CA THR A 238 3.17 -9.62 -5.98
C THR A 238 2.70 -8.71 -7.11
N GLY A 239 3.61 -8.03 -7.82
CA GLY A 239 3.24 -6.99 -8.78
C GLY A 239 2.24 -7.44 -9.85
N LYS A 240 2.44 -8.62 -10.47
CA LYS A 240 1.58 -9.10 -11.56
C LYS A 240 0.22 -9.58 -11.07
N ILE A 241 0.18 -10.31 -9.96
CA ILE A 241 -1.09 -10.78 -9.39
C ILE A 241 -1.92 -9.61 -8.85
N ASN A 242 -1.28 -8.62 -8.21
CA ASN A 242 -1.95 -7.42 -7.75
C ASN A 242 -2.59 -6.64 -8.90
N TRP A 243 -1.87 -6.50 -10.02
CA TRP A 243 -2.42 -5.86 -11.21
C TRP A 243 -3.65 -6.62 -11.75
N LEU A 244 -3.55 -7.94 -11.92
CA LEU A 244 -4.63 -8.77 -12.44
C LEU A 244 -5.87 -8.70 -11.54
N MET A 245 -5.68 -8.85 -10.23
CA MET A 245 -6.75 -8.77 -9.25
C MET A 245 -7.40 -7.38 -9.21
N THR A 246 -6.60 -6.32 -9.31
CA THR A 246 -7.12 -4.95 -9.37
C THR A 246 -8.02 -4.73 -10.58
N VAL A 247 -7.63 -5.23 -11.76
CA VAL A 247 -8.45 -5.15 -12.97
C VAL A 247 -9.77 -5.89 -12.76
N LYS A 248 -9.71 -7.14 -12.27
CA LYS A 248 -10.91 -7.96 -12.07
C LYS A 248 -11.85 -7.40 -11.01
N LEU A 249 -11.31 -6.91 -9.91
CA LEU A 249 -12.10 -6.30 -8.84
C LEU A 249 -12.77 -4.98 -9.26
N ARG A 250 -12.17 -4.22 -10.18
CA ARG A 250 -12.83 -3.03 -10.78
C ARG A 250 -13.99 -3.42 -11.69
N GLU A 251 -13.84 -4.47 -12.47
CA GLU A 251 -14.92 -5.05 -13.28
C GLU A 251 -16.07 -5.52 -12.39
N MET A 252 -15.76 -6.32 -11.35
CA MET A 252 -16.74 -6.79 -10.37
C MET A 252 -17.46 -5.65 -9.64
N ALA A 253 -16.74 -4.59 -9.30
CA ALA A 253 -17.30 -3.38 -8.69
C ALA A 253 -18.31 -2.68 -9.60
N GLN A 254 -18.01 -2.58 -10.89
CA GLN A 254 -18.96 -2.01 -11.86
C GLN A 254 -20.21 -2.87 -12.00
N GLU A 255 -20.07 -4.19 -12.10
CA GLU A 255 -21.19 -5.13 -12.16
C GLU A 255 -22.13 -5.00 -10.95
N LEU A 256 -21.58 -4.84 -9.73
CA LEU A 256 -22.38 -4.67 -8.51
C LEU A 256 -23.15 -3.35 -8.49
N ARG A 257 -22.54 -2.27 -8.97
CA ARG A 257 -23.19 -0.96 -9.08
C ARG A 257 -24.35 -1.01 -10.10
N ASP A 258 -24.12 -1.62 -11.26
CA ASP A 258 -25.13 -1.76 -12.31
C ASP A 258 -26.28 -2.65 -11.81
N LEU A 259 -25.97 -3.75 -11.14
CA LEU A 259 -26.97 -4.65 -10.55
C LEU A 259 -27.82 -3.94 -9.47
N LYS A 260 -27.19 -3.10 -8.63
CA LYS A 260 -27.89 -2.30 -7.62
C LYS A 260 -28.90 -1.39 -8.29
N SER A 261 -28.47 -0.57 -9.26
CA SER A 261 -29.30 0.37 -9.99
C SER A 261 -30.50 -0.33 -10.64
N VAL A 262 -30.25 -1.39 -11.41
CA VAL A 262 -31.31 -2.15 -12.08
C VAL A 262 -32.30 -2.77 -11.10
N THR A 263 -31.81 -3.27 -9.95
CA THR A 263 -32.66 -3.88 -8.94
C THR A 263 -33.51 -2.82 -8.22
N GLU A 264 -32.94 -1.66 -7.93
CA GLU A 264 -33.66 -0.51 -7.35
C GLU A 264 -34.78 -0.03 -8.27
N GLU A 265 -34.51 0.15 -9.56
CA GLU A 265 -35.50 0.56 -10.55
C GLU A 265 -36.65 -0.45 -10.64
N ARG A 266 -36.32 -1.76 -10.68
CA ARG A 266 -37.34 -2.81 -10.76
C ARG A 266 -38.22 -2.86 -9.52
N LEU A 267 -37.67 -2.69 -8.33
CA LEU A 267 -38.42 -2.74 -7.07
C LEU A 267 -39.14 -1.44 -6.76
N GLN A 268 -38.74 -0.31 -7.38
CA GLN A 268 -39.41 0.96 -7.25
C GLN A 268 -40.88 0.89 -7.67
N VAL A 269 -41.17 0.16 -8.74
CA VAL A 269 -42.55 -0.06 -9.21
C VAL A 269 -43.44 -0.72 -8.11
N SER A 270 -42.89 -1.68 -7.37
CA SER A 270 -43.61 -2.35 -6.29
C SER A 270 -43.77 -1.44 -5.06
N LEU A 271 -42.80 -0.59 -4.80
CA LEU A 271 -42.88 0.45 -3.74
C LEU A 271 -43.93 1.48 -4.07
N ASP A 272 -43.98 2.02 -5.29
CA ASP A 272 -44.92 3.02 -5.75
C ASP A 272 -46.38 2.51 -5.73
N GLN A 273 -46.53 1.18 -5.92
CA GLN A 273 -47.82 0.49 -5.81
C GLN A 273 -48.19 0.11 -4.37
N GLY A 274 -47.37 0.45 -3.37
CA GLY A 274 -47.63 0.13 -1.96
C GLY A 274 -47.55 -1.37 -1.63
N ARG A 275 -46.95 -2.19 -2.48
CA ARG A 275 -46.82 -3.66 -2.28
C ARG A 275 -45.71 -4.03 -1.32
N ILE A 276 -44.69 -3.20 -1.20
CA ILE A 276 -43.55 -3.37 -0.28
C ILE A 276 -43.25 -2.01 0.39
N SER A 277 -42.64 -2.08 1.56
CA SER A 277 -42.12 -0.89 2.24
C SER A 277 -40.76 -0.49 1.65
N ARG A 278 -40.31 0.75 1.94
CA ARG A 278 -38.94 1.20 1.57
C ARG A 278 -37.88 0.31 2.20
N ALA A 279 -38.05 -0.06 3.47
CA ALA A 279 -37.10 -0.92 4.17
C ALA A 279 -37.01 -2.31 3.52
N ASP A 280 -38.12 -2.90 3.11
CA ASP A 280 -38.13 -4.18 2.41
C ASP A 280 -37.48 -4.09 1.04
N ARG A 281 -37.70 -2.98 0.31
CA ARG A 281 -37.03 -2.71 -0.97
C ARG A 281 -35.52 -2.65 -0.78
N ASP A 282 -35.05 -1.83 0.17
CA ASP A 282 -33.62 -1.61 0.39
C ASP A 282 -32.93 -2.89 0.86
N ALA A 283 -33.58 -3.67 1.71
CA ALA A 283 -33.10 -5.00 2.12
C ALA A 283 -33.01 -5.96 0.93
N ALA A 284 -34.05 -6.06 0.09
CA ALA A 284 -34.04 -6.95 -1.07
C ALA A 284 -33.00 -6.56 -2.13
N VAL A 285 -32.76 -5.25 -2.33
CA VAL A 285 -31.68 -4.77 -3.19
C VAL A 285 -30.32 -5.23 -2.64
N LEU A 286 -30.08 -4.98 -1.36
CA LEU A 286 -28.80 -5.31 -0.71
C LEU A 286 -28.55 -6.84 -0.71
N ASP A 287 -29.57 -7.64 -0.43
CA ASP A 287 -29.47 -9.10 -0.47
C ASP A 287 -29.14 -9.60 -1.88
N THR A 288 -29.79 -9.03 -2.91
CA THR A 288 -29.52 -9.39 -4.32
C THR A 288 -28.07 -9.08 -4.71
N VAL A 289 -27.60 -7.88 -4.38
CA VAL A 289 -26.25 -7.43 -4.73
C VAL A 289 -25.19 -8.24 -3.95
N ARG A 290 -25.42 -8.50 -2.66
CA ARG A 290 -24.51 -9.30 -1.85
C ARG A 290 -24.47 -10.78 -2.27
N ALA A 291 -25.59 -11.34 -2.70
CA ALA A 291 -25.62 -12.69 -3.27
C ALA A 291 -24.71 -12.77 -4.52
N HIS A 292 -24.80 -11.81 -5.41
CA HIS A 292 -23.90 -11.71 -6.58
C HIS A 292 -22.44 -11.53 -6.17
N LYS A 293 -22.16 -10.65 -5.22
CA LYS A 293 -20.82 -10.48 -4.66
C LYS A 293 -20.25 -11.79 -4.12
N GLN A 294 -21.05 -12.64 -3.47
CA GLN A 294 -20.57 -13.93 -2.97
C GLN A 294 -20.12 -14.85 -4.10
N GLU A 295 -20.77 -14.83 -5.25
CA GLU A 295 -20.29 -15.58 -6.43
C GLU A 295 -18.97 -15.00 -6.96
N GLN A 296 -18.85 -13.67 -7.03
CA GLN A 296 -17.61 -13.00 -7.41
C GLN A 296 -16.45 -13.35 -6.44
N MET A 297 -16.72 -13.43 -5.13
CA MET A 297 -15.73 -13.80 -4.13
C MET A 297 -15.23 -15.25 -4.28
N LYS A 298 -16.02 -16.17 -4.85
CA LYS A 298 -15.54 -17.52 -5.22
C LYS A 298 -14.46 -17.44 -6.31
N ASP A 299 -14.63 -16.54 -7.28
CA ASP A 299 -13.63 -16.32 -8.32
C ASP A 299 -12.35 -15.70 -7.74
N VAL A 300 -12.49 -14.72 -6.84
CA VAL A 300 -11.37 -14.13 -6.10
C VAL A 300 -10.59 -15.20 -5.34
N TYR A 301 -11.29 -16.04 -4.55
CA TYR A 301 -10.65 -17.13 -3.81
C TYR A 301 -9.92 -18.10 -4.74
N ARG A 302 -10.55 -18.48 -5.86
CA ARG A 302 -9.94 -19.38 -6.86
C ARG A 302 -8.66 -18.79 -7.45
N MET A 303 -8.67 -17.50 -7.82
CA MET A 303 -7.49 -16.82 -8.36
C MET A 303 -6.34 -16.79 -7.35
N LEU A 304 -6.64 -16.47 -6.10
CA LEU A 304 -5.64 -16.46 -5.01
C LEU A 304 -5.11 -17.87 -4.72
N ALA A 305 -5.98 -18.87 -4.65
CA ALA A 305 -5.60 -20.26 -4.39
C ALA A 305 -4.73 -20.85 -5.52
N ILE A 306 -4.97 -20.46 -6.76
CA ILE A 306 -4.13 -20.85 -7.90
C ILE A 306 -2.74 -20.18 -7.84
N ALA A 307 -2.69 -18.90 -7.45
CA ALA A 307 -1.45 -18.14 -7.45
C ALA A 307 -0.56 -18.38 -6.22
N TYR A 308 -1.16 -18.62 -5.05
CA TYR A 308 -0.46 -18.73 -3.76
C TYR A 308 -0.49 -20.13 -3.15
N GLY A 309 -1.35 -21.02 -3.65
CA GLY A 309 -1.69 -22.29 -3.01
C GLY A 309 -2.91 -22.17 -2.08
N ARG A 310 -3.51 -23.29 -1.74
CA ARG A 310 -4.63 -23.34 -0.78
C ARG A 310 -4.09 -23.27 0.65
N PRO A 311 -4.41 -22.26 1.45
CA PRO A 311 -4.02 -22.22 2.86
C PRO A 311 -4.85 -23.21 3.69
N PRO A 312 -4.32 -23.71 4.82
CA PRO A 312 -5.15 -24.39 5.81
C PRO A 312 -6.22 -23.42 6.35
N LYS A 313 -7.41 -23.95 6.61
CA LYS A 313 -8.48 -23.15 7.24
C LYS A 313 -8.13 -22.86 8.71
N PRO A 314 -8.73 -21.84 9.34
CA PRO A 314 -8.43 -21.48 10.74
C PRO A 314 -8.55 -22.63 11.74
N HIS A 315 -9.49 -23.55 11.52
CA HIS A 315 -9.76 -24.72 12.36
C HIS A 315 -9.42 -26.05 11.67
N GLU A 316 -8.64 -26.04 10.59
CA GLU A 316 -8.11 -27.23 9.93
C GLU A 316 -6.84 -27.69 10.64
N GLU A 317 -6.77 -28.95 11.04
CA GLU A 317 -5.60 -29.48 11.74
C GLU A 317 -4.38 -29.56 10.83
N PHE A 318 -3.23 -29.20 11.37
CA PHE A 318 -1.91 -29.44 10.77
C PHE A 318 -0.98 -30.07 11.80
N GLU A 319 0.08 -30.73 11.33
CA GLU A 319 1.14 -31.27 12.15
C GLU A 319 2.43 -30.49 11.90
N PHE A 320 3.04 -30.00 12.99
CA PHE A 320 4.32 -29.30 12.99
C PHE A 320 5.32 -30.05 13.84
N SER A 321 6.53 -30.27 13.31
CA SER A 321 7.59 -30.99 14.00
C SER A 321 8.87 -30.17 14.06
N TRP A 322 9.59 -30.26 15.16
CA TRP A 322 10.85 -29.52 15.37
C TRP A 322 11.79 -30.29 16.32
N TYR A 323 13.02 -29.79 16.45
CA TYR A 323 13.92 -30.20 17.52
C TYR A 323 13.97 -29.13 18.62
N ASP A 324 13.82 -29.53 19.88
CA ASP A 324 13.98 -28.63 21.01
C ASP A 324 15.45 -28.25 21.25
N SER A 325 15.72 -27.32 22.19
CA SER A 325 17.07 -26.85 22.52
C SER A 325 18.05 -27.99 22.90
N LYS A 326 17.51 -29.12 23.41
CA LYS A 326 18.28 -30.31 23.79
C LYS A 326 18.47 -31.27 22.61
N GLY A 327 17.96 -30.93 21.44
CA GLY A 327 18.03 -31.78 20.23
C GLY A 327 17.05 -32.96 20.21
N LYS A 328 16.02 -32.95 21.08
CA LYS A 328 14.97 -33.97 21.09
C LYS A 328 13.90 -33.60 20.07
N TYR A 329 13.46 -34.60 19.28
CA TYR A 329 12.32 -34.45 18.36
C TYR A 329 11.03 -34.20 19.12
N GLN A 330 10.28 -33.20 18.64
CA GLN A 330 8.97 -32.83 19.12
C GLN A 330 7.99 -32.76 17.94
N SER A 331 6.72 -33.04 18.19
CA SER A 331 5.65 -32.92 17.22
C SER A 331 4.41 -32.35 17.90
N LEU A 332 3.68 -31.50 17.19
CA LEU A 332 2.47 -30.85 17.65
C LEU A 332 1.40 -30.93 16.57
N LYS A 333 0.24 -31.49 16.93
CA LYS A 333 -0.96 -31.47 16.10
C LYS A 333 -1.91 -30.40 16.64
N THR A 334 -2.27 -29.42 15.81
CA THR A 334 -3.04 -28.25 16.22
C THR A 334 -3.73 -27.59 15.02
N THR A 335 -4.51 -26.55 15.26
CA THR A 335 -5.10 -25.69 14.22
C THR A 335 -4.41 -24.33 14.16
N PRO A 336 -4.51 -23.57 13.06
CA PRO A 336 -3.96 -22.19 13.01
C PRO A 336 -4.47 -21.30 14.14
N TYR A 337 -5.75 -21.39 14.46
CA TYR A 337 -6.39 -20.63 15.54
C TYR A 337 -5.85 -21.02 16.91
N ASP A 338 -5.82 -22.33 17.24
CA ASP A 338 -5.34 -22.81 18.54
C ASP A 338 -3.83 -22.57 18.70
N PHE A 339 -3.06 -22.68 17.62
CA PHE A 339 -1.64 -22.37 17.62
C PHE A 339 -1.40 -20.89 18.00
N GLN A 340 -2.16 -19.98 17.41
CA GLN A 340 -2.11 -18.56 17.77
C GLN A 340 -2.47 -18.35 19.24
N VAL A 341 -3.61 -18.82 19.68
CA VAL A 341 -4.10 -18.61 21.06
C VAL A 341 -3.10 -19.14 22.10
N LYS A 342 -2.48 -20.28 21.83
CA LYS A 342 -1.65 -20.97 22.80
C LYS A 342 -0.18 -20.54 22.82
N TYR A 343 0.39 -20.20 21.65
CA TYR A 343 1.84 -20.07 21.52
C TYR A 343 2.34 -18.67 21.13
N THR A 344 1.46 -17.71 20.86
CA THR A 344 1.88 -16.35 20.52
C THR A 344 1.98 -15.40 21.75
N GLY A 345 1.82 -15.96 22.95
CA GLY A 345 1.98 -15.23 24.19
C GLY A 345 0.93 -14.15 24.41
N THR A 346 1.40 -13.00 24.93
CA THR A 346 0.56 -11.84 25.23
C THR A 346 0.23 -10.98 24.00
N PHE A 347 0.56 -11.45 22.78
CA PHE A 347 0.15 -10.77 21.56
C PHE A 347 -1.38 -10.74 21.51
N THR A 348 -1.95 -9.63 21.95
CA THR A 348 -3.38 -9.40 21.91
C THR A 348 -3.66 -8.08 21.21
N ALA A 349 -4.59 -8.10 20.28
CA ALA A 349 -5.12 -6.89 19.65
C ALA A 349 -5.62 -5.84 20.68
N LYS A 350 -6.03 -6.31 21.87
CA LYS A 350 -6.60 -5.47 22.93
C LYS A 350 -5.55 -4.83 23.86
N GLY A 351 -4.30 -5.28 23.82
CA GLY A 351 -3.24 -4.83 24.72
C GLY A 351 -2.28 -3.81 24.13
N SER A 352 -2.46 -3.43 22.88
CA SER A 352 -1.56 -2.54 22.15
C SER A 352 -2.33 -1.39 21.48
N CYS A 353 -1.67 -0.25 21.32
CA CYS A 353 -2.21 0.89 20.57
C CYS A 353 -1.14 1.45 19.62
N SER A 354 -1.58 1.97 18.50
CA SER A 354 -0.72 2.66 17.55
C SER A 354 -0.59 4.14 17.92
N LEU A 355 0.65 4.61 18.09
CA LEU A 355 0.95 6.03 18.24
C LEU A 355 1.26 6.62 16.85
N VAL A 356 0.80 7.85 16.60
CA VAL A 356 1.10 8.58 15.38
C VAL A 356 1.34 10.05 15.70
N HIS A 357 2.18 10.70 14.89
CA HIS A 357 2.30 12.15 14.92
C HIS A 357 1.73 12.73 13.62
N ASP A 358 0.53 13.28 13.71
CA ASP A 358 -0.10 14.05 12.64
C ASP A 358 -0.31 15.51 13.13
N PRO A 359 0.51 16.46 12.66
CA PRO A 359 0.43 17.85 13.12
C PRO A 359 -0.84 18.58 12.69
N ARG A 360 -1.65 18.00 11.79
CA ARG A 360 -2.95 18.55 11.36
C ARG A 360 -4.05 18.32 12.39
N ASN A 361 -3.84 17.37 13.31
CA ASN A 361 -4.80 16.99 14.34
C ASN A 361 -4.26 17.34 15.74
N GLU A 362 -5.17 17.54 16.67
CA GLU A 362 -4.83 17.81 18.07
C GLU A 362 -4.09 16.61 18.70
N SER A 363 -3.06 16.89 19.50
CA SER A 363 -2.37 15.86 20.28
C SER A 363 -3.29 15.27 21.36
N ASN A 364 -3.01 14.03 21.76
CA ASN A 364 -3.76 13.25 22.75
C ASN A 364 -5.22 12.98 22.36
N LYS A 365 -5.48 12.89 21.06
CA LYS A 365 -6.77 12.50 20.49
C LYS A 365 -6.66 11.15 19.81
N LEU A 366 -7.76 10.40 19.89
CA LEU A 366 -7.94 9.19 19.09
C LEU A 366 -8.39 9.60 17.69
N ILE A 367 -7.68 9.13 16.69
CA ILE A 367 -7.97 9.41 15.28
C ILE A 367 -8.04 8.13 14.47
N THR A 368 -8.77 8.17 13.38
CA THR A 368 -8.88 7.09 12.39
C THR A 368 -8.87 7.68 10.99
N VAL A 369 -8.71 6.82 10.00
CA VAL A 369 -8.88 7.19 8.59
C VAL A 369 -10.15 6.54 8.07
N SER A 370 -11.02 7.34 7.45
CA SER A 370 -12.25 6.83 6.87
C SER A 370 -11.97 5.68 5.91
N ARG A 371 -12.69 4.57 6.09
CA ARG A 371 -12.60 3.37 5.24
C ARG A 371 -11.18 2.78 5.09
N LEU A 372 -10.32 3.00 6.07
CA LEU A 372 -9.06 2.29 6.17
C LEU A 372 -9.27 1.00 6.96
N GLY A 373 -9.00 -0.13 6.33
CA GLY A 373 -9.17 -1.44 6.93
C GLY A 373 -9.06 -2.54 5.88
N ASN A 374 -9.03 -3.78 6.35
CA ASN A 374 -8.98 -4.96 5.48
C ASN A 374 -10.15 -5.93 5.69
N ILE A 375 -10.73 -6.02 6.88
CA ILE A 375 -11.82 -6.93 7.20
C ILE A 375 -13.10 -6.13 7.48
N TRP A 376 -14.16 -6.45 6.76
CA TRP A 376 -15.47 -5.80 6.93
C TRP A 376 -16.04 -6.08 8.32
N ASN A 377 -16.49 -5.03 8.99
CA ASN A 377 -17.01 -5.07 10.37
C ASN A 377 -16.01 -5.53 11.45
N ALA A 378 -14.71 -5.58 11.15
CA ALA A 378 -13.70 -5.80 12.17
C ALA A 378 -13.32 -4.52 12.90
N GLN A 379 -12.35 -4.59 13.81
CA GLN A 379 -11.87 -3.43 14.52
C GLN A 379 -11.29 -2.40 13.54
N PRO A 380 -11.72 -1.14 13.59
CA PRO A 380 -11.16 -0.10 12.73
C PRO A 380 -9.70 0.18 13.09
N VAL A 381 -8.96 0.72 12.14
CA VAL A 381 -7.60 1.22 12.40
C VAL A 381 -7.68 2.47 13.26
N LEU A 382 -7.05 2.43 14.43
CA LEU A 382 -7.09 3.51 15.42
C LEU A 382 -5.68 3.96 15.79
N TYR A 383 -5.49 5.27 15.89
CA TYR A 383 -4.24 5.89 16.30
C TYR A 383 -4.47 6.84 17.47
N VAL A 384 -3.55 6.84 18.42
CA VAL A 384 -3.43 7.92 19.40
C VAL A 384 -2.47 8.96 18.81
N ASN A 385 -3.01 10.12 18.42
CA ASN A 385 -2.18 11.22 17.93
C ASN A 385 -1.41 11.84 19.09
N THR A 386 -0.09 11.97 18.95
CA THR A 386 0.75 12.47 20.05
C THR A 386 1.99 13.20 19.52
N THR A 387 2.86 13.67 20.42
CA THR A 387 4.10 14.33 20.03
C THR A 387 5.21 13.32 19.71
N PRO A 388 6.18 13.69 18.84
CA PRO A 388 7.32 12.84 18.55
C PRO A 388 8.15 12.49 19.80
N GLU A 389 8.25 13.42 20.75
CA GLU A 389 9.00 13.24 21.99
C GLU A 389 8.39 12.12 22.83
N LEU A 390 7.06 12.13 23.02
CA LEU A 390 6.37 11.05 23.74
C LEU A 390 6.50 9.70 23.03
N MET A 391 6.44 9.70 21.68
CA MET A 391 6.67 8.48 20.90
C MET A 391 8.08 7.92 21.16
N MET A 392 9.10 8.76 21.13
CA MET A 392 10.50 8.37 21.41
C MET A 392 10.65 7.83 22.83
N ASP A 393 10.07 8.52 23.82
CA ASP A 393 10.13 8.09 25.23
C ASP A 393 9.50 6.69 25.39
N LYS A 394 8.36 6.43 24.76
CA LYS A 394 7.69 5.11 24.82
C LYS A 394 8.47 4.01 24.11
N VAL A 395 9.14 4.32 23.00
CA VAL A 395 10.05 3.39 22.33
C VAL A 395 11.23 3.03 23.23
N VAL A 396 11.87 4.03 23.83
CA VAL A 396 13.00 3.83 24.77
C VAL A 396 12.58 3.02 26.00
N GLU A 397 11.43 3.33 26.59
CA GLU A 397 10.86 2.59 27.72
C GLU A 397 10.63 1.11 27.36
N SER A 398 10.01 0.85 26.20
CA SER A 398 9.75 -0.50 25.72
C SER A 398 11.03 -1.31 25.50
N ILE A 399 12.02 -0.73 24.84
CA ILE A 399 13.32 -1.40 24.59
C ILE A 399 14.05 -1.68 25.88
N LYS A 400 14.07 -0.74 26.85
CA LYS A 400 14.66 -0.95 28.16
C LYS A 400 13.97 -2.05 28.97
N ALA A 401 12.66 -2.25 28.75
CA ALA A 401 11.90 -3.35 29.31
C ALA A 401 12.12 -4.69 28.59
N GLY A 402 12.93 -4.72 27.53
CA GLY A 402 13.21 -5.93 26.74
C GLY A 402 12.15 -6.26 25.69
N HIS A 403 11.29 -5.30 25.36
CA HIS A 403 10.23 -5.49 24.36
C HIS A 403 10.59 -4.81 23.05
N ALA A 404 10.46 -5.55 21.94
CA ALA A 404 10.59 -4.99 20.59
C ALA A 404 9.38 -4.12 20.23
N VAL A 405 9.60 -3.12 19.39
CA VAL A 405 8.57 -2.17 18.97
C VAL A 405 8.30 -2.32 17.49
N PHE A 406 7.02 -2.48 17.13
CA PHE A 406 6.57 -2.35 15.75
C PHE A 406 6.56 -0.87 15.36
N PHE A 407 7.19 -0.50 14.25
CA PHE A 407 7.18 0.87 13.77
C PHE A 407 7.10 0.92 12.24
N GLY A 408 6.55 2.01 11.72
CA GLY A 408 6.56 2.35 10.30
C GLY A 408 7.14 3.74 10.11
N CYS A 409 7.97 3.91 9.08
CA CYS A 409 8.55 5.20 8.72
C CYS A 409 8.85 5.27 7.22
N ASP A 410 9.02 6.50 6.71
CA ASP A 410 9.56 6.71 5.38
C ASP A 410 11.08 6.49 5.40
N VAL A 411 11.54 5.45 4.74
CA VAL A 411 12.97 5.07 4.68
C VAL A 411 13.69 5.62 3.45
N GLY A 412 12.99 6.35 2.54
CA GLY A 412 13.53 6.72 1.24
C GLY A 412 14.35 8.00 1.21
N GLN A 413 13.99 9.00 2.01
CA GLN A 413 14.46 10.36 1.80
C GLN A 413 15.85 10.66 2.37
N PHE A 414 16.18 10.15 3.56
CA PHE A 414 17.44 10.42 4.27
C PHE A 414 18.17 9.14 4.63
N SER A 415 18.12 8.14 3.76
CA SER A 415 18.75 6.85 3.99
C SER A 415 19.81 6.53 2.95
N TYR A 416 20.82 5.78 3.39
CA TYR A 416 21.80 5.15 2.53
C TYR A 416 21.85 3.66 2.85
N THR A 417 21.23 2.87 1.99
CA THR A 417 20.99 1.44 2.22
C THR A 417 22.28 0.65 2.37
N ALA A 418 23.34 1.03 1.65
CA ALA A 418 24.61 0.28 1.69
C ALA A 418 25.30 0.33 3.06
N SER A 419 25.14 1.44 3.82
CA SER A 419 25.65 1.56 5.20
C SER A 419 24.60 1.32 6.27
N GLY A 420 23.31 1.15 5.89
CA GLY A 420 22.22 1.00 6.83
C GLY A 420 21.94 2.26 7.66
N VAL A 421 22.39 3.42 7.20
CA VAL A 421 22.23 4.70 7.93
C VAL A 421 20.98 5.42 7.44
N MET A 422 20.18 5.92 8.40
CA MET A 422 19.07 6.82 8.15
C MET A 422 19.21 8.02 9.10
N ASP A 423 19.63 9.16 8.55
CA ASP A 423 19.93 10.37 9.31
C ASP A 423 19.59 11.61 8.48
N THR A 424 18.90 12.58 9.07
CA THR A 424 18.55 13.85 8.41
C THR A 424 19.76 14.69 8.02
N LYS A 425 20.95 14.38 8.53
CA LYS A 425 22.22 15.06 8.21
C LYS A 425 23.03 14.32 7.16
N LEU A 426 22.50 13.21 6.61
CA LEU A 426 23.26 12.31 5.74
C LEU A 426 23.66 12.95 4.40
N TYR A 427 22.88 13.90 3.90
CA TYR A 427 23.15 14.55 2.62
C TYR A 427 23.24 16.06 2.75
N ASP A 428 24.26 16.67 2.12
CA ASP A 428 24.48 18.11 2.08
C ASP A 428 24.00 18.73 0.75
N TYR A 429 22.69 18.85 0.63
CA TYR A 429 22.08 19.52 -0.53
C TYR A 429 22.33 21.04 -0.55
N GLU A 430 22.48 21.67 0.63
CA GLU A 430 22.64 23.12 0.74
C GLU A 430 23.96 23.57 0.13
N SER A 431 25.06 22.89 0.45
CA SER A 431 26.38 23.22 -0.11
C SER A 431 26.46 22.99 -1.62
N ALA A 432 25.77 21.97 -2.13
CA ALA A 432 25.83 21.64 -3.55
C ALA A 432 24.97 22.54 -4.44
N PHE A 433 23.76 22.86 -3.98
CA PHE A 433 22.77 23.57 -4.80
C PHE A 433 22.47 25.00 -4.34
N GLY A 434 23.04 25.45 -3.22
CA GLY A 434 22.75 26.76 -2.64
C GLY A 434 21.31 26.91 -2.12
N ILE A 435 20.57 25.81 -1.98
CA ILE A 435 19.16 25.82 -1.55
C ILE A 435 18.99 25.08 -0.24
N LYS A 436 18.21 25.67 0.68
CA LYS A 436 17.83 25.00 1.92
C LYS A 436 16.72 24.00 1.67
N VAL A 437 17.05 22.72 1.75
CA VAL A 437 16.03 21.68 1.86
C VAL A 437 15.51 21.69 3.30
N ARG A 438 14.30 22.21 3.49
CA ARG A 438 13.67 22.24 4.83
C ARG A 438 13.43 20.80 5.27
N ARG A 439 14.13 20.38 6.31
CA ARG A 439 13.99 19.07 6.96
C ARG A 439 12.77 19.00 7.89
N ARG A 440 12.00 20.10 8.00
CA ARG A 440 10.73 20.15 8.72
C ARG A 440 9.60 19.97 7.72
N GLU A 441 8.59 19.22 8.13
CA GLU A 441 7.33 19.05 7.42
C GLU A 441 6.86 20.37 6.80
N VAL A 442 6.58 20.32 5.51
CA VAL A 442 5.84 21.39 4.86
C VAL A 442 4.43 21.32 5.45
N ARG A 443 4.13 22.15 6.44
CA ARG A 443 2.74 22.42 6.80
C ARG A 443 2.06 22.94 5.55
N VAL A 444 1.28 22.09 4.91
CA VAL A 444 0.34 22.52 3.89
C VAL A 444 -0.83 23.15 4.63
N GLU A 445 -0.63 24.40 5.07
CA GLU A 445 -1.71 25.24 5.53
C GLU A 445 -2.63 25.47 4.33
N GLY A 446 -3.78 24.82 4.34
CA GLY A 446 -4.82 25.06 3.35
C GLY A 446 -5.44 23.87 2.62
N LEU A 447 -5.06 22.63 2.91
CA LEU A 447 -5.84 21.46 2.49
C LEU A 447 -6.73 21.01 3.64
N LYS A 448 -7.91 21.65 3.75
CA LYS A 448 -9.06 21.13 4.50
C LYS A 448 -9.86 20.21 3.61
#